data_2c06988b0e7c8dc6ff112d3b6557ac8a
#
_entry.id   2c06988b0e7c8dc6ff112d3b6557ac8a
#
_cell.length_a   1.000
_cell.length_b   1.000
_cell.length_c   1.000
_cell.angle_alpha   90.00
_cell.angle_beta   90.00
_cell.angle_gamma   90.00
#
_symmetry.space_group_name_H-M   'P 1'
#
loop_
_entity.id
_entity.type
_entity.pdbx_description
1 polymer ?
#
loop_
_entity_poly.entity_id
_entity_poly.type
_entity_poly.pdbx_seq_one_letter_code
_entity_poly.pdbx_strand_id
1 'polypeptide(L)'
;MLAPAAGTLTRRRFLAASAALALLRPPRLSAAEPPTEPPTEPIEVAYAGSMASVMEGALKPALARSLGLDLRGRAQGASALAEEIVGGTVRPDVFLAITAEPMRIVLGAAKAASALPFARTEMVVAFAPRSRFAPQFRRAGQPGAPAWYEILAQPGLRFGRTDPRTDPQGRNIIFVCQLAERYYHQPGLAARLLGPTLNPRQIFSEALVEGRLQSGQLDAASAYRTQPGPFHVPAVMLPPAINLGGDLPPAAAGLSLTLNGRTYRPQPLVFYAAALQAAPHPRAAQRFLAWLQGAQAQAILRGFGYDPPGGAAPLAA
;
A
#
# COMPACT_ATOMS: atom_id res chain seq x y z
N MET A 1 -26.22 76.85 0.20
CA MET A 1 -27.03 77.66 -0.76
C MET A 1 -27.86 76.70 -1.60
N LEU A 2 -29.16 76.81 -1.37
CA LEU A 2 -30.27 76.57 -2.28
C LEU A 2 -30.62 75.17 -2.74
N ALA A 3 -31.59 74.58 -2.05
CA ALA A 3 -32.71 73.87 -2.69
C ALA A 3 -33.62 74.92 -3.39
N PRO A 4 -34.71 74.64 -4.10
CA PRO A 4 -35.63 73.49 -4.10
C PRO A 4 -36.13 73.17 -5.52
N ALA A 5 -37.03 72.26 -5.76
CA ALA A 5 -38.45 72.35 -5.71
C ALA A 5 -39.19 71.13 -6.22
N ALA A 6 -40.28 70.86 -5.59
CA ALA A 6 -41.33 69.90 -5.83
C ALA A 6 -42.13 70.13 -7.13
N GLY A 7 -42.82 69.12 -7.66
CA GLY A 7 -43.83 69.16 -8.67
C GLY A 7 -44.79 67.97 -8.55
N THR A 8 -45.97 68.26 -8.07
CA THR A 8 -47.11 67.37 -7.79
C THR A 8 -48.00 67.11 -9.01
N LEU A 9 -48.72 65.92 -8.93
CA LEU A 9 -50.07 65.61 -9.48
C LEU A 9 -50.20 65.29 -10.97
N THR A 10 -50.76 64.14 -11.32
CA THR A 10 -52.24 64.03 -11.50
C THR A 10 -52.66 62.53 -11.71
N ARG A 11 -53.71 62.17 -10.98
CA ARG A 11 -54.49 60.93 -11.18
C ARG A 11 -55.23 61.01 -12.53
N ARG A 12 -55.18 59.91 -13.33
CA ARG A 12 -56.25 59.60 -14.26
C ARG A 12 -56.58 58.15 -14.25
N ARG A 13 -57.83 57.83 -13.91
CA ARG A 13 -58.52 56.56 -13.99
C ARG A 13 -58.54 56.09 -15.45
N PHE A 14 -58.27 54.80 -15.68
CA PHE A 14 -58.81 54.08 -16.83
C PHE A 14 -59.27 52.68 -16.40
N LEU A 15 -60.41 52.37 -16.95
CA LEU A 15 -61.30 51.24 -16.65
C LEU A 15 -60.76 49.87 -16.97
N ALA A 16 -61.38 48.94 -16.28
CA ALA A 16 -61.20 47.47 -16.40
C ALA A 16 -61.40 46.95 -17.83
N ALA A 17 -60.52 46.01 -18.21
CA ALA A 17 -60.82 44.97 -19.19
C ALA A 17 -60.34 43.64 -18.61
N SER A 18 -61.29 42.85 -18.16
CA SER A 18 -61.06 41.50 -17.70
C SER A 18 -60.75 40.56 -18.90
N ALA A 19 -59.51 40.21 -19.14
CA ALA A 19 -59.20 39.15 -20.09
C ALA A 19 -58.83 37.89 -19.25
N ALA A 20 -59.63 36.85 -19.38
CA ALA A 20 -59.38 35.53 -18.79
C ALA A 20 -58.14 34.91 -19.42
N LEU A 21 -57.02 34.89 -18.65
CA LEU A 21 -55.81 34.22 -19.06
C LEU A 21 -55.92 32.76 -18.56
N ALA A 22 -56.20 31.85 -19.49
CA ALA A 22 -56.16 30.40 -19.23
C ALA A 22 -54.76 30.01 -18.78
N LEU A 23 -54.64 29.57 -17.54
CA LEU A 23 -53.41 28.99 -16.96
C LEU A 23 -53.06 27.66 -17.67
N LEU A 24 -52.27 27.73 -18.72
CA LEU A 24 -51.50 26.61 -19.24
C LEU A 24 -50.44 26.25 -18.19
N ARG A 25 -50.72 25.26 -17.36
CA ARG A 25 -49.69 24.62 -16.51
C ARG A 25 -48.64 24.00 -17.43
N PRO A 26 -47.34 24.36 -17.30
CA PRO A 26 -46.32 23.64 -18.03
C PRO A 26 -46.30 22.18 -17.56
N PRO A 27 -46.04 21.21 -18.46
CA PRO A 27 -45.88 19.82 -18.05
C PRO A 27 -44.78 19.77 -17.01
N ARG A 28 -45.07 19.16 -15.85
CA ARG A 28 -44.03 18.79 -14.87
C ARG A 28 -43.09 17.84 -15.58
N LEU A 29 -41.91 18.33 -15.96
CA LEU A 29 -40.77 17.46 -16.22
C LEU A 29 -40.56 16.66 -14.94
N SER A 30 -40.92 15.38 -14.98
CA SER A 30 -40.55 14.42 -13.97
C SER A 30 -39.03 14.49 -13.88
N ALA A 31 -38.52 15.03 -12.77
CA ALA A 31 -37.10 14.92 -12.49
C ALA A 31 -36.80 13.43 -12.53
N ALA A 32 -35.98 12.99 -13.48
CA ALA A 32 -35.44 11.63 -13.47
C ALA A 32 -34.79 11.46 -12.09
N GLU A 33 -35.26 10.48 -11.33
CA GLU A 33 -34.58 10.07 -10.10
C GLU A 33 -33.09 9.85 -10.47
N PRO A 34 -32.16 10.38 -9.67
CA PRO A 34 -30.75 10.08 -9.89
C PRO A 34 -30.62 8.55 -9.92
N PRO A 35 -29.80 8.00 -10.84
CA PRO A 35 -29.62 6.56 -10.91
C PRO A 35 -29.20 6.08 -9.52
N THR A 36 -30.06 5.28 -8.89
CA THR A 36 -29.72 4.57 -7.65
C THR A 36 -28.54 3.70 -7.97
N GLU A 37 -27.37 4.05 -7.43
CA GLU A 37 -26.20 3.17 -7.51
C GLU A 37 -26.64 1.77 -7.02
N PRO A 38 -26.28 0.71 -7.75
CA PRO A 38 -26.62 -0.63 -7.33
C PRO A 38 -26.10 -0.85 -5.90
N PRO A 39 -26.87 -1.49 -5.00
CA PRO A 39 -26.45 -1.73 -3.65
C PRO A 39 -25.12 -2.47 -3.66
N THR A 40 -24.07 -1.87 -3.08
CA THR A 40 -22.75 -2.47 -2.99
C THR A 40 -22.69 -3.39 -1.80
N GLU A 41 -22.31 -4.66 -2.03
CA GLU A 41 -22.10 -5.63 -0.96
C GLU A 41 -20.76 -5.32 -0.26
N PRO A 42 -20.71 -5.14 1.07
CA PRO A 42 -19.46 -4.83 1.75
C PRO A 42 -18.52 -6.05 1.75
N ILE A 43 -17.21 -5.75 1.71
CA ILE A 43 -16.14 -6.72 1.94
C ILE A 43 -15.05 -6.11 2.79
N GLU A 44 -14.76 -6.74 3.93
CA GLU A 44 -13.71 -6.31 4.86
C GLU A 44 -12.38 -6.98 4.47
N VAL A 45 -11.38 -6.18 4.09
CA VAL A 45 -10.09 -6.69 3.63
C VAL A 45 -8.97 -6.13 4.49
N ALA A 46 -8.27 -7.00 5.21
CA ALA A 46 -7.02 -6.66 5.89
C ALA A 46 -5.83 -6.92 4.96
N TYR A 47 -4.92 -5.99 4.82
CA TYR A 47 -3.78 -6.13 3.91
C TYR A 47 -2.51 -5.46 4.42
N ALA A 48 -1.37 -5.98 3.95
CA ALA A 48 -0.06 -5.37 4.21
C ALA A 48 -0.08 -3.90 3.82
N GLY A 49 0.40 -3.02 4.71
CA GLY A 49 0.37 -1.57 4.52
C GLY A 49 0.98 -1.10 3.20
N SER A 50 2.03 -1.80 2.73
CA SER A 50 2.67 -1.57 1.43
C SER A 50 1.73 -1.69 0.21
N MET A 51 0.57 -2.29 0.39
CA MET A 51 -0.46 -2.41 -0.65
C MET A 51 -1.48 -1.25 -0.62
N ALA A 52 -1.46 -0.36 0.36
CA ALA A 52 -2.51 0.64 0.56
C ALA A 52 -2.80 1.46 -0.72
N SER A 53 -1.76 1.92 -1.40
CA SER A 53 -1.92 2.72 -2.63
C SER A 53 -2.64 1.97 -3.75
N VAL A 54 -2.28 0.70 -4.02
CA VAL A 54 -2.94 -0.08 -5.06
C VAL A 54 -4.34 -0.52 -4.63
N MET A 55 -4.51 -0.88 -3.36
CA MET A 55 -5.81 -1.32 -2.82
C MET A 55 -6.83 -0.20 -2.89
N GLU A 56 -6.54 0.96 -2.31
CA GLU A 56 -7.49 2.08 -2.23
C GLU A 56 -7.58 2.85 -3.55
N GLY A 57 -6.45 3.07 -4.23
CA GLY A 57 -6.39 3.92 -5.43
C GLY A 57 -6.87 3.24 -6.72
N ALA A 58 -6.76 1.92 -6.83
CA ALA A 58 -7.03 1.24 -8.09
C ALA A 58 -7.90 -0.03 -7.96
N LEU A 59 -7.57 -0.95 -7.04
CA LEU A 59 -8.34 -2.19 -6.91
C LEU A 59 -9.74 -1.95 -6.36
N LYS A 60 -9.90 -1.12 -5.33
CA LYS A 60 -11.21 -0.77 -4.76
C LYS A 60 -12.20 -0.23 -5.79
N PRO A 61 -11.90 0.84 -6.55
CA PRO A 61 -12.83 1.32 -7.55
C PRO A 61 -13.06 0.34 -8.71
N ALA A 62 -12.06 -0.49 -9.07
CA ALA A 62 -12.23 -1.52 -10.07
C ALA A 62 -13.14 -2.66 -9.57
N LEU A 63 -12.98 -3.08 -8.33
CA LEU A 63 -13.79 -4.10 -7.67
C LEU A 63 -15.27 -3.67 -7.59
N ALA A 64 -15.54 -2.43 -7.19
CA ALA A 64 -16.89 -1.88 -7.13
C ALA A 64 -17.56 -1.94 -8.51
N ARG A 65 -16.87 -1.51 -9.57
CA ARG A 65 -17.41 -1.56 -10.94
C ARG A 65 -17.60 -2.98 -11.48
N SER A 66 -16.71 -3.92 -11.12
CA SER A 66 -16.72 -5.28 -11.71
C SER A 66 -17.63 -6.24 -10.97
N LEU A 67 -17.70 -6.14 -9.66
CA LEU A 67 -18.40 -7.09 -8.79
C LEU A 67 -19.47 -6.46 -7.92
N GLY A 68 -19.62 -5.13 -7.89
CA GLY A 68 -20.52 -4.44 -6.95
C GLY A 68 -20.09 -4.63 -5.50
N LEU A 69 -18.80 -4.81 -5.22
CA LEU A 69 -18.28 -4.96 -3.87
C LEU A 69 -17.71 -3.64 -3.35
N ASP A 70 -18.13 -3.23 -2.14
CA ASP A 70 -17.59 -2.08 -1.41
C ASP A 70 -16.43 -2.54 -0.51
N LEU A 71 -15.21 -2.34 -0.96
CA LEU A 71 -14.01 -2.72 -0.22
C LEU A 71 -13.79 -1.77 0.97
N ARG A 72 -13.77 -2.33 2.17
CA ARG A 72 -13.39 -1.67 3.41
C ARG A 72 -12.04 -2.17 3.84
N GLY A 73 -11.04 -1.32 3.61
CA GLY A 73 -9.64 -1.68 3.76
C GLY A 73 -9.10 -1.42 5.18
N ARG A 74 -8.26 -2.34 5.68
CA ARG A 74 -7.43 -2.15 6.86
C ARG A 74 -5.96 -2.41 6.51
N ALA A 75 -5.18 -1.33 6.44
CA ALA A 75 -3.76 -1.36 6.12
C ALA A 75 -2.90 -1.33 7.40
N GLN A 76 -1.99 -2.30 7.56
CA GLN A 76 -1.07 -2.35 8.71
C GLN A 76 0.10 -3.31 8.41
N GLY A 77 1.12 -3.37 9.27
CA GLY A 77 2.16 -4.39 9.18
C GLY A 77 1.55 -5.80 9.21
N ALA A 78 1.86 -6.61 8.20
CA ALA A 78 1.15 -7.89 7.97
C ALA A 78 1.26 -8.87 9.15
N SER A 79 2.37 -8.86 9.90
CA SER A 79 2.50 -9.75 11.06
C SER A 79 1.64 -9.28 12.25
N ALA A 80 1.49 -7.96 12.43
CA ALA A 80 0.58 -7.42 13.44
C ALA A 80 -0.87 -7.76 13.11
N LEU A 81 -1.28 -7.61 11.83
CA LEU A 81 -2.62 -8.02 11.38
C LEU A 81 -2.87 -9.52 11.61
N ALA A 82 -1.89 -10.37 11.33
CA ALA A 82 -2.02 -11.81 11.56
C ALA A 82 -2.29 -12.14 13.04
N GLU A 83 -1.58 -11.49 13.96
CA GLU A 83 -1.79 -11.66 15.41
C GLU A 83 -3.17 -11.11 15.84
N GLU A 84 -3.61 -9.96 15.30
CA GLU A 84 -4.94 -9.40 15.58
C GLU A 84 -6.08 -10.31 15.08
N ILE A 85 -5.90 -10.92 13.90
CA ILE A 85 -6.84 -11.91 13.33
C ILE A 85 -6.91 -13.16 14.20
N VAL A 86 -5.75 -13.69 14.62
CA VAL A 86 -5.68 -14.87 15.49
C VAL A 86 -6.31 -14.58 16.85
N GLY A 87 -6.00 -13.41 17.42
CA GLY A 87 -6.57 -12.92 18.68
C GLY A 87 -8.05 -12.55 18.62
N GLY A 88 -8.65 -12.48 17.42
CA GLY A 88 -10.06 -12.14 17.20
C GLY A 88 -10.43 -10.68 17.39
N THR A 89 -9.45 -9.78 17.53
CA THR A 89 -9.64 -8.32 17.61
C THR A 89 -10.05 -7.73 16.27
N VAL A 90 -9.63 -8.38 15.16
CA VAL A 90 -10.00 -8.01 13.79
C VAL A 90 -10.57 -9.24 13.09
N ARG A 91 -11.70 -9.08 12.41
CA ARG A 91 -12.42 -10.16 11.71
C ARG A 91 -12.72 -9.77 10.27
N PRO A 92 -11.70 -9.72 9.39
CA PRO A 92 -11.92 -9.40 7.99
C PRO A 92 -12.45 -10.61 7.22
N ASP A 93 -12.95 -10.37 6.02
CA ASP A 93 -13.34 -11.43 5.08
C ASP A 93 -12.10 -12.06 4.42
N VAL A 94 -11.13 -11.19 4.07
CA VAL A 94 -9.90 -11.59 3.36
C VAL A 94 -8.69 -10.97 4.04
N PHE A 95 -7.61 -11.75 4.10
CA PHE A 95 -6.29 -11.28 4.53
C PHE A 95 -5.29 -11.38 3.38
N LEU A 96 -4.60 -10.26 3.10
CA LEU A 96 -3.53 -10.16 2.11
C LEU A 96 -2.21 -9.85 2.82
N ALA A 97 -1.20 -10.68 2.64
CA ALA A 97 0.10 -10.47 3.27
C ALA A 97 1.25 -10.67 2.30
N ILE A 98 2.34 -9.97 2.54
CA ILE A 98 3.61 -10.25 1.89
C ILE A 98 4.40 -11.26 2.71
N THR A 99 5.08 -12.18 2.04
CA THR A 99 5.77 -13.36 2.55
C THR A 99 4.82 -14.42 3.14
N ALA A 100 5.30 -15.65 3.23
CA ALA A 100 4.51 -16.74 3.76
C ALA A 100 4.34 -16.69 5.30
N GLU A 101 5.20 -15.96 6.02
CA GLU A 101 5.23 -15.98 7.49
C GLU A 101 3.92 -15.47 8.11
N PRO A 102 3.36 -14.28 7.77
CA PRO A 102 2.08 -13.84 8.36
C PRO A 102 0.92 -14.77 8.02
N MET A 103 0.92 -15.36 6.81
CA MET A 103 -0.09 -16.35 6.43
C MET A 103 0.01 -17.63 7.26
N ARG A 104 1.22 -18.12 7.54
CA ARG A 104 1.42 -19.31 8.40
C ARG A 104 0.92 -19.11 9.83
N ILE A 105 0.97 -17.89 10.36
CA ILE A 105 0.36 -17.55 11.66
C ILE A 105 -1.16 -17.80 11.61
N VAL A 106 -1.82 -17.30 10.58
CA VAL A 106 -3.27 -17.41 10.39
C VAL A 106 -3.69 -18.86 10.06
N LEU A 107 -2.93 -19.53 9.19
CA LEU A 107 -3.15 -20.95 8.83
C LEU A 107 -2.95 -21.87 10.03
N GLY A 108 -1.84 -21.72 10.75
CA GLY A 108 -1.52 -22.54 11.94
C GLY A 108 -2.52 -22.36 13.09
N ALA A 109 -3.22 -21.23 13.15
CA ALA A 109 -4.33 -20.98 14.07
C ALA A 109 -5.71 -21.42 13.53
N ALA A 110 -5.74 -22.14 12.41
CA ALA A 110 -6.95 -22.59 11.72
C ALA A 110 -7.95 -21.43 11.41
N LYS A 111 -7.43 -20.23 11.12
CA LYS A 111 -8.27 -19.08 10.72
C LYS A 111 -8.50 -19.01 9.21
N ALA A 112 -7.73 -19.75 8.42
CA ALA A 112 -7.92 -19.95 7.00
C ALA A 112 -7.50 -21.39 6.63
N ALA A 113 -8.05 -21.96 5.57
CA ALA A 113 -7.69 -23.29 5.09
C ALA A 113 -6.47 -23.28 4.16
N SER A 114 -6.34 -22.21 3.38
CA SER A 114 -5.23 -22.03 2.43
C SER A 114 -5.00 -20.56 2.13
N ALA A 115 -3.82 -20.26 1.59
CA ALA A 115 -3.52 -18.95 1.03
C ALA A 115 -2.94 -19.11 -0.38
N LEU A 116 -3.44 -18.30 -1.31
CA LEU A 116 -3.07 -18.34 -2.73
C LEU A 116 -2.05 -17.25 -3.03
N PRO A 117 -0.95 -17.54 -3.72
CA PRO A 117 -0.02 -16.53 -4.20
C PRO A 117 -0.67 -15.74 -5.34
N PHE A 118 -0.54 -14.41 -5.35
CA PHE A 118 -1.15 -13.60 -6.40
C PHE A 118 -0.22 -12.55 -7.03
N ALA A 119 0.88 -12.21 -6.38
CA ALA A 119 1.84 -11.24 -6.88
C ALA A 119 3.23 -11.42 -6.24
N ARG A 120 4.24 -10.73 -6.78
CA ARG A 120 5.61 -10.61 -6.25
C ARG A 120 6.06 -9.17 -6.24
N THR A 121 7.11 -8.90 -5.46
CA THR A 121 7.87 -7.66 -5.47
C THR A 121 9.32 -7.94 -5.06
N GLU A 122 10.13 -6.90 -4.96
CA GLU A 122 11.52 -6.95 -4.51
C GLU A 122 11.84 -5.76 -3.61
N MET A 123 12.89 -5.85 -2.81
CA MET A 123 13.38 -4.76 -1.99
C MET A 123 14.15 -3.76 -2.84
N VAL A 124 13.92 -2.49 -2.55
CA VAL A 124 14.64 -1.34 -3.12
C VAL A 124 15.02 -0.36 -2.00
N VAL A 125 15.88 0.60 -2.32
CA VAL A 125 16.14 1.77 -1.47
C VAL A 125 15.48 2.97 -2.11
N ALA A 126 14.36 3.42 -1.56
CA ALA A 126 13.71 4.67 -1.97
C ALA A 126 14.46 5.86 -1.38
N PHE A 127 14.49 7.01 -2.09
CA PHE A 127 15.17 8.20 -1.59
C PHE A 127 14.40 9.48 -1.90
N ALA A 128 14.51 10.46 -0.99
CA ALA A 128 13.88 11.75 -1.16
C ALA A 128 14.51 12.50 -2.33
N PRO A 129 13.75 12.96 -3.34
CA PRO A 129 14.30 13.57 -4.54
C PRO A 129 15.03 14.89 -4.29
N ARG A 130 14.73 15.56 -3.17
CA ARG A 130 15.36 16.82 -2.72
C ARG A 130 16.45 16.64 -1.67
N SER A 131 16.75 15.39 -1.28
CA SER A 131 17.88 15.11 -0.38
C SER A 131 19.20 15.52 -1.02
N ARG A 132 20.13 16.03 -0.20
CA ARG A 132 21.51 16.30 -0.65
C ARG A 132 22.23 15.07 -1.19
N PHE A 133 21.78 13.88 -0.82
CA PHE A 133 22.31 12.59 -1.27
C PHE A 133 21.65 12.09 -2.57
N ALA A 134 20.55 12.71 -3.01
CA ALA A 134 19.82 12.27 -4.20
C ALA A 134 20.68 12.21 -5.49
N PRO A 135 21.62 13.13 -5.78
CA PRO A 135 22.50 13.01 -6.94
C PRO A 135 23.35 11.74 -6.92
N GLN A 136 23.82 11.31 -5.75
CA GLN A 136 24.59 10.07 -5.60
C GLN A 136 23.70 8.84 -5.81
N PHE A 137 22.51 8.81 -5.19
CA PHE A 137 21.55 7.71 -5.37
C PHE A 137 21.12 7.53 -6.83
N ARG A 138 20.94 8.62 -7.60
CA ARG A 138 20.61 8.54 -9.04
C ARG A 138 21.69 7.90 -9.87
N ARG A 139 22.93 7.93 -9.40
CA ARG A 139 24.08 7.34 -10.07
C ARG A 139 24.48 5.98 -9.49
N ALA A 140 23.91 5.57 -8.37
CA ALA A 140 24.23 4.30 -7.74
C ALA A 140 24.09 3.13 -8.73
N GLY A 141 25.12 2.27 -8.79
CA GLY A 141 25.19 1.17 -9.76
C GLY A 141 25.83 1.54 -11.12
N GLN A 142 26.13 2.83 -11.38
CA GLN A 142 26.89 3.22 -12.56
C GLN A 142 28.40 3.07 -12.31
N PRO A 143 29.21 2.84 -13.36
CA PRO A 143 30.67 2.78 -13.21
C PRO A 143 31.23 4.07 -12.57
N GLY A 144 32.07 3.90 -11.55
CA GLY A 144 32.71 5.02 -10.83
C GLY A 144 31.79 5.80 -9.88
N ALA A 145 30.54 5.40 -9.72
CA ALA A 145 29.64 5.97 -8.71
C ALA A 145 29.70 5.18 -7.40
N PRO A 146 29.44 5.81 -6.25
CA PRO A 146 29.35 5.09 -4.99
C PRO A 146 28.21 4.07 -5.02
N ALA A 147 28.42 2.93 -4.38
CA ALA A 147 27.38 1.94 -4.21
C ALA A 147 26.29 2.44 -3.23
N TRP A 148 25.07 1.92 -3.35
CA TRP A 148 23.93 2.33 -2.51
C TRP A 148 24.26 2.26 -1.01
N TYR A 149 24.97 1.23 -0.57
CA TYR A 149 25.35 1.05 0.83
C TYR A 149 26.43 2.04 1.30
N GLU A 150 27.32 2.47 0.41
CA GLU A 150 28.30 3.53 0.71
C GLU A 150 27.60 4.88 0.90
N ILE A 151 26.56 5.14 0.10
CA ILE A 151 25.73 6.34 0.27
C ILE A 151 24.99 6.30 1.60
N LEU A 152 24.34 5.16 1.94
CA LEU A 152 23.63 5.00 3.22
C LEU A 152 24.54 5.14 4.44
N ALA A 153 25.83 4.79 4.30
CA ALA A 153 26.80 4.89 5.39
C ALA A 153 27.36 6.31 5.60
N GLN A 154 26.99 7.29 4.76
CA GLN A 154 27.53 8.66 4.86
C GLN A 154 27.03 9.38 6.13
N PRO A 155 27.91 10.17 6.77
CA PRO A 155 27.55 10.92 7.96
C PRO A 155 26.36 11.87 7.72
N GLY A 156 25.39 11.82 8.63
CA GLY A 156 24.22 12.69 8.61
C GLY A 156 23.12 12.26 7.61
N LEU A 157 23.25 11.09 6.95
CA LEU A 157 22.14 10.50 6.20
C LEU A 157 21.09 9.97 7.16
N ARG A 158 19.82 10.31 6.91
CA ARG A 158 18.66 9.88 7.70
C ARG A 158 17.96 8.76 6.96
N PHE A 159 18.14 7.52 7.44
CA PHE A 159 17.52 6.32 6.88
C PHE A 159 16.31 5.91 7.69
N GLY A 160 15.21 5.53 7.00
CA GLY A 160 13.98 5.02 7.61
C GLY A 160 13.68 3.57 7.23
N ARG A 161 13.10 2.82 8.16
CA ARG A 161 12.59 1.46 7.96
C ARG A 161 11.44 1.16 8.92
N THR A 162 10.66 0.15 8.64
CA THR A 162 9.57 -0.26 9.52
C THR A 162 10.05 -1.12 10.69
N ASP A 163 9.19 -1.31 11.68
CA ASP A 163 9.52 -2.11 12.88
C ASP A 163 9.58 -3.61 12.53
N PRO A 164 10.75 -4.27 12.68
CA PRO A 164 10.90 -5.67 12.33
C PRO A 164 10.09 -6.63 13.23
N ARG A 165 9.60 -6.17 14.39
CA ARG A 165 8.75 -6.99 15.26
C ARG A 165 7.36 -7.20 14.68
N THR A 166 6.82 -6.22 13.97
CA THR A 166 5.43 -6.18 13.51
C THR A 166 5.28 -6.18 11.99
N ASP A 167 6.36 -5.89 11.26
CA ASP A 167 6.32 -5.70 9.82
C ASP A 167 7.40 -6.52 9.09
N PRO A 168 7.03 -7.35 8.09
CA PRO A 168 7.98 -8.06 7.23
C PRO A 168 8.99 -7.15 6.54
N GLN A 169 8.63 -5.93 6.10
CA GLN A 169 9.55 -5.01 5.42
C GLN A 169 10.75 -4.65 6.33
N GLY A 170 10.49 -4.40 7.62
CA GLY A 170 11.53 -4.12 8.59
C GLY A 170 12.50 -5.29 8.79
N ARG A 171 12.04 -6.54 8.66
CA ARG A 171 12.90 -7.74 8.67
C ARG A 171 13.64 -7.92 7.36
N ASN A 172 12.96 -7.70 6.24
CA ASN A 172 13.50 -7.91 4.91
C ASN A 172 14.69 -6.98 4.62
N ILE A 173 14.66 -5.73 5.06
CA ILE A 173 15.83 -4.84 4.89
C ILE A 173 17.03 -5.32 5.73
N ILE A 174 16.80 -5.93 6.88
CA ILE A 174 17.88 -6.54 7.67
C ILE A 174 18.52 -7.70 6.88
N PHE A 175 17.69 -8.59 6.31
CA PHE A 175 18.19 -9.69 5.47
C PHE A 175 18.89 -9.17 4.20
N VAL A 176 18.37 -8.12 3.56
CA VAL A 176 19.06 -7.46 2.43
C VAL A 176 20.46 -6.99 2.84
N CYS A 177 20.59 -6.32 3.99
CA CYS A 177 21.89 -5.85 4.45
C CYS A 177 22.84 -7.02 4.81
N GLN A 178 22.33 -8.11 5.39
CA GLN A 178 23.14 -9.33 5.67
C GLN A 178 23.55 -10.05 4.38
N LEU A 179 22.67 -10.09 3.37
CA LEU A 179 23.01 -10.61 2.04
C LEU A 179 24.05 -9.72 1.35
N ALA A 180 23.92 -8.40 1.49
CA ALA A 180 24.86 -7.43 0.94
C ALA A 180 26.26 -7.57 1.57
N GLU A 181 26.36 -7.87 2.88
CA GLU A 181 27.66 -8.20 3.51
C GLU A 181 28.37 -9.33 2.78
N ARG A 182 27.63 -10.41 2.46
CA ARG A 182 28.16 -11.58 1.76
C ARG A 182 28.49 -11.27 0.29
N TYR A 183 27.55 -10.60 -0.39
CA TYR A 183 27.63 -10.29 -1.82
C TYR A 183 28.76 -9.33 -2.16
N TYR A 184 28.96 -8.28 -1.34
CA TYR A 184 29.99 -7.27 -1.53
C TYR A 184 31.29 -7.55 -0.75
N HIS A 185 31.36 -8.67 -0.04
CA HIS A 185 32.51 -9.01 0.83
C HIS A 185 32.83 -7.89 1.84
N GLN A 186 31.80 -7.31 2.49
CA GLN A 186 31.89 -6.21 3.44
C GLN A 186 31.42 -6.61 4.83
N PRO A 187 32.24 -7.32 5.63
CA PRO A 187 31.86 -7.73 6.98
C PRO A 187 31.42 -6.55 7.85
N GLY A 188 30.33 -6.75 8.61
CA GLY A 188 29.76 -5.72 9.48
C GLY A 188 28.94 -4.63 8.77
N LEU A 189 28.65 -4.80 7.46
CA LEU A 189 27.87 -3.82 6.68
C LEU A 189 26.47 -3.60 7.28
N ALA A 190 25.75 -4.66 7.63
CA ALA A 190 24.41 -4.54 8.21
C ALA A 190 24.43 -3.74 9.51
N ALA A 191 25.37 -4.05 10.40
CA ALA A 191 25.53 -3.30 11.65
C ALA A 191 25.89 -1.83 11.43
N ARG A 192 26.74 -1.55 10.45
CA ARG A 192 27.14 -0.18 10.08
C ARG A 192 25.97 0.63 9.52
N LEU A 193 25.12 0.03 8.69
CA LEU A 193 23.97 0.71 8.07
C LEU A 193 22.76 0.86 9.00
N LEU A 194 22.46 -0.19 9.75
CA LEU A 194 21.23 -0.30 10.51
C LEU A 194 21.40 -0.01 12.00
N GLY A 195 22.62 -0.14 12.53
CA GLY A 195 22.87 -0.12 13.96
C GLY A 195 22.21 -1.33 14.66
N PRO A 196 21.74 -1.17 15.89
CA PRO A 196 21.02 -2.25 16.58
C PRO A 196 19.72 -2.61 15.84
N THR A 197 19.29 -3.86 15.96
CA THR A 197 18.08 -4.38 15.31
C THR A 197 16.85 -3.51 15.56
N LEU A 198 16.68 -3.03 16.80
CA LEU A 198 15.59 -2.12 17.19
C LEU A 198 16.10 -0.69 17.33
N ASN A 199 16.69 -0.14 16.25
CA ASN A 199 17.23 1.22 16.24
C ASN A 199 16.10 2.26 16.23
N PRO A 200 15.83 3.00 17.33
CA PRO A 200 14.71 3.93 17.42
C PRO A 200 14.85 5.15 16.49
N ARG A 201 16.08 5.42 15.99
CA ARG A 201 16.32 6.52 15.05
C ARG A 201 15.91 6.18 13.62
N GLN A 202 15.71 4.89 13.32
CA GLN A 202 15.39 4.42 11.96
C GLN A 202 13.99 3.79 11.89
N ILE A 203 13.39 3.39 13.02
CA ILE A 203 12.14 2.65 13.05
C ILE A 203 10.96 3.59 13.15
N PHE A 204 10.05 3.47 12.18
CA PHE A 204 8.81 4.22 12.10
C PHE A 204 7.68 3.29 11.64
N SER A 205 6.41 3.71 11.82
CA SER A 205 5.31 3.05 11.12
C SER A 205 5.43 3.28 9.61
N GLU A 206 4.84 2.41 8.80
CA GLU A 206 4.93 2.48 7.34
C GLU A 206 4.47 3.85 6.80
N ALA A 207 3.32 4.36 7.27
CA ALA A 207 2.82 5.67 6.89
C ALA A 207 3.77 6.82 7.28
N LEU A 208 4.48 6.69 8.42
CA LEU A 208 5.49 7.68 8.81
C LEU A 208 6.75 7.60 7.95
N VAL A 209 7.19 6.41 7.55
CA VAL A 209 8.30 6.26 6.61
C VAL A 209 7.99 6.98 5.30
N GLU A 210 6.81 6.72 4.73
CA GLU A 210 6.33 7.35 3.52
C GLU A 210 6.30 8.88 3.65
N GLY A 211 5.53 9.41 4.61
CA GLY A 211 5.37 10.85 4.79
C GLY A 211 6.67 11.59 5.07
N ARG A 212 7.60 10.98 5.83
CA ARG A 212 8.91 11.55 6.11
C ARG A 212 9.85 11.52 4.91
N LEU A 213 9.73 10.50 4.05
CA LEU A 213 10.50 10.43 2.82
C LEU A 213 10.01 11.49 1.82
N GLN A 214 8.70 11.62 1.63
CA GLN A 214 8.08 12.63 0.77
C GLN A 214 8.40 14.07 1.23
N SER A 215 8.32 14.33 2.52
CA SER A 215 8.64 15.66 3.10
C SER A 215 10.12 15.97 3.19
N GLY A 216 11.01 14.99 2.92
CA GLY A 216 12.46 15.15 3.05
C GLY A 216 12.97 15.14 4.48
N GLN A 217 12.16 14.69 5.46
CA GLN A 217 12.62 14.42 6.82
C GLN A 217 13.50 13.16 6.90
N LEU A 218 13.34 12.22 5.96
CA LEU A 218 14.25 11.14 5.68
C LEU A 218 14.93 11.40 4.35
N ASP A 219 16.18 10.98 4.22
CA ASP A 219 16.96 11.05 2.98
C ASP A 219 16.77 9.80 2.14
N ALA A 220 16.62 8.64 2.79
CA ALA A 220 16.34 7.35 2.16
C ALA A 220 15.53 6.45 3.10
N ALA A 221 14.90 5.44 2.52
CA ALA A 221 14.14 4.44 3.28
C ALA A 221 14.17 3.07 2.58
N SER A 222 14.00 2.00 3.38
CA SER A 222 13.66 0.69 2.81
C SER A 222 12.27 0.74 2.19
N ALA A 223 12.11 0.13 1.03
CA ALA A 223 10.83 0.06 0.33
C ALA A 223 10.74 -1.24 -0.48
N TYR A 224 9.51 -1.63 -0.81
CA TYR A 224 9.28 -2.56 -1.91
C TYR A 224 9.21 -1.80 -3.23
N ARG A 225 9.59 -2.40 -4.35
CA ARG A 225 9.56 -1.80 -5.68
C ARG A 225 8.20 -1.20 -6.08
N THR A 226 7.13 -1.71 -5.49
CA THR A 226 5.75 -1.25 -5.69
C THR A 226 5.39 0.06 -5.00
N GLN A 227 6.23 0.59 -4.10
CA GLN A 227 5.92 1.78 -3.29
C GLN A 227 6.44 3.10 -3.87
N PRO A 228 7.65 3.18 -4.48
CA PRO A 228 8.22 4.45 -4.93
C PRO A 228 7.35 5.21 -5.94
N GLY A 229 6.72 4.52 -6.90
CA GLY A 229 5.84 5.14 -7.90
C GLY A 229 4.66 5.87 -7.25
N PRO A 230 3.79 5.19 -6.47
CA PRO A 230 2.73 5.82 -5.70
C PRO A 230 3.20 6.93 -4.74
N PHE A 231 4.39 6.79 -4.17
CA PHE A 231 4.97 7.79 -3.26
C PHE A 231 5.61 8.98 -4.00
N HIS A 232 5.65 8.95 -5.33
CA HIS A 232 6.31 9.96 -6.16
C HIS A 232 7.77 10.22 -5.76
N VAL A 233 8.49 9.17 -5.38
CA VAL A 233 9.90 9.21 -5.03
C VAL A 233 10.69 8.23 -5.89
N PRO A 234 11.97 8.55 -6.22
CA PRO A 234 12.82 7.60 -6.93
C PRO A 234 13.36 6.50 -6.01
N ALA A 235 13.84 5.42 -6.62
CA ALA A 235 14.48 4.33 -5.90
C ALA A 235 15.74 3.81 -6.60
N VAL A 236 16.65 3.26 -5.83
CA VAL A 236 17.77 2.45 -6.30
C VAL A 236 17.33 0.99 -6.31
N MET A 237 17.41 0.36 -7.48
CA MET A 237 17.18 -1.07 -7.62
C MET A 237 18.37 -1.84 -7.04
N LEU A 238 18.09 -2.86 -6.25
CA LEU A 238 19.12 -3.71 -5.65
C LEU A 238 19.40 -4.92 -6.55
N PRO A 239 20.65 -5.43 -6.55
CA PRO A 239 20.97 -6.63 -7.31
C PRO A 239 20.05 -7.84 -6.96
N PRO A 240 19.66 -8.68 -7.94
CA PRO A 240 18.79 -9.83 -7.69
C PRO A 240 19.32 -10.79 -6.60
N ALA A 241 20.64 -10.86 -6.43
CA ALA A 241 21.27 -11.68 -5.38
C ALA A 241 20.96 -11.23 -3.95
N ILE A 242 20.39 -10.02 -3.75
CA ILE A 242 20.15 -9.48 -2.41
C ILE A 242 18.75 -8.90 -2.21
N ASN A 243 17.97 -8.68 -3.29
CA ASN A 243 16.70 -7.96 -3.24
C ASN A 243 15.48 -8.81 -2.80
N LEU A 244 15.63 -10.10 -2.61
CA LEU A 244 14.59 -11.05 -2.20
C LEU A 244 13.42 -11.19 -3.19
N GLY A 245 13.51 -10.64 -4.40
CA GLY A 245 12.42 -10.67 -5.39
C GLY A 245 12.27 -11.99 -6.14
N GLY A 246 13.34 -12.76 -6.24
CA GLY A 246 13.40 -14.06 -6.90
C GLY A 246 13.59 -15.23 -5.94
N ASP A 247 14.13 -16.32 -6.46
CA ASP A 247 14.56 -17.43 -5.63
C ASP A 247 15.74 -16.99 -4.74
N LEU A 248 15.76 -17.51 -3.53
CA LEU A 248 16.82 -17.12 -2.59
C LEU A 248 18.17 -17.65 -3.04
N PRO A 249 19.22 -16.82 -3.04
CA PRO A 249 20.55 -17.25 -3.38
C PRO A 249 21.11 -18.23 -2.31
N PRO A 250 22.07 -19.09 -2.64
CA PRO A 250 22.74 -19.94 -1.64
C PRO A 250 23.29 -19.15 -0.45
N ALA A 251 23.67 -17.90 -0.68
CA ALA A 251 24.12 -17.00 0.38
C ALA A 251 23.04 -16.67 1.44
N ALA A 252 21.76 -16.95 1.19
CA ALA A 252 20.70 -16.80 2.19
C ALA A 252 20.69 -17.94 3.22
N ALA A 253 21.33 -19.05 2.92
CA ALA A 253 21.41 -20.19 3.84
C ALA A 253 22.05 -19.78 5.17
N GLY A 254 21.43 -20.19 6.28
CA GLY A 254 21.89 -19.89 7.63
C GLY A 254 21.61 -18.47 8.13
N LEU A 255 21.09 -17.56 7.29
CA LEU A 255 20.64 -16.26 7.77
C LEU A 255 19.38 -16.42 8.62
N SER A 256 19.36 -15.75 9.76
CA SER A 256 18.20 -15.73 10.64
C SER A 256 18.19 -14.46 11.50
N LEU A 257 17.00 -14.11 11.98
CA LEU A 257 16.74 -12.99 12.88
C LEU A 257 15.79 -13.46 13.98
N THR A 258 16.21 -13.40 15.24
CA THR A 258 15.34 -13.75 16.37
C THR A 258 14.82 -12.49 17.04
N LEU A 259 13.49 -12.37 17.13
CA LEU A 259 12.78 -11.25 17.75
C LEU A 259 11.65 -11.82 18.62
N ASN A 260 11.56 -11.39 19.86
CA ASN A 260 10.50 -11.81 20.80
C ASN A 260 10.35 -13.36 20.87
N GLY A 261 11.48 -14.10 20.89
CA GLY A 261 11.49 -15.56 20.93
C GLY A 261 11.13 -16.28 19.62
N ARG A 262 10.78 -15.54 18.56
CA ARG A 262 10.48 -16.10 17.23
C ARG A 262 11.66 -15.91 16.28
N THR A 263 12.05 -16.96 15.57
CA THR A 263 13.14 -16.92 14.58
C THR A 263 12.56 -16.79 13.18
N TYR A 264 13.00 -15.77 12.48
CA TYR A 264 12.67 -15.46 11.08
C TYR A 264 13.84 -15.83 10.18
N ARG A 265 13.51 -16.17 8.93
CA ARG A 265 14.49 -16.46 7.87
C ARG A 265 14.13 -15.65 6.64
N PRO A 266 15.09 -15.30 5.75
CA PRO A 266 14.76 -14.66 4.49
C PRO A 266 13.80 -15.52 3.66
N GLN A 267 12.87 -14.89 2.97
CA GLN A 267 11.86 -15.51 2.12
C GLN A 267 11.73 -14.73 0.82
N PRO A 268 11.36 -15.37 -0.29
CA PRO A 268 10.94 -14.65 -1.49
C PRO A 268 9.75 -13.72 -1.18
N LEU A 269 9.75 -12.55 -1.80
CA LEU A 269 8.71 -11.53 -1.57
C LEU A 269 7.48 -11.81 -2.42
N VAL A 270 6.73 -12.82 -2.04
CA VAL A 270 5.46 -13.24 -2.65
C VAL A 270 4.30 -12.74 -1.79
N PHE A 271 3.30 -12.17 -2.45
CA PHE A 271 2.04 -11.79 -1.82
C PHE A 271 1.06 -12.96 -1.86
N TYR A 272 0.44 -13.23 -0.73
CA TYR A 272 -0.57 -14.26 -0.54
C TYR A 272 -1.90 -13.67 -0.13
N ALA A 273 -2.99 -14.30 -0.55
CA ALA A 273 -4.36 -13.96 -0.21
C ALA A 273 -5.09 -15.16 0.39
N ALA A 274 -5.79 -14.97 1.48
CA ALA A 274 -6.59 -16.00 2.14
C ALA A 274 -7.99 -15.47 2.48
N ALA A 275 -9.04 -16.25 2.17
CA ALA A 275 -10.35 -16.06 2.75
C ALA A 275 -10.34 -16.62 4.17
N LEU A 276 -10.89 -15.87 5.12
CA LEU A 276 -10.92 -16.31 6.51
C LEU A 276 -12.15 -17.18 6.80
N GLN A 277 -11.98 -18.15 7.70
CA GLN A 277 -13.08 -19.06 8.05
C GLN A 277 -14.26 -18.36 8.76
N ALA A 278 -13.97 -17.33 9.56
CA ALA A 278 -14.96 -16.53 10.24
C ALA A 278 -15.32 -15.24 9.47
N ALA A 279 -15.18 -15.26 8.14
CA ALA A 279 -15.51 -14.13 7.27
C ALA A 279 -16.98 -13.71 7.47
N PRO A 280 -17.27 -12.43 7.74
CA PRO A 280 -18.64 -11.91 7.78
C PRO A 280 -19.37 -12.08 6.43
N HIS A 281 -18.66 -11.98 5.31
CA HIS A 281 -19.20 -12.05 3.96
C HIS A 281 -18.48 -13.12 3.11
N PRO A 282 -18.65 -14.43 3.39
CA PRO A 282 -17.84 -15.49 2.79
C PRO A 282 -17.98 -15.60 1.26
N ARG A 283 -19.18 -15.27 0.73
CA ARG A 283 -19.39 -15.25 -0.74
C ARG A 283 -18.64 -14.10 -1.39
N ALA A 284 -18.64 -12.91 -0.78
CA ALA A 284 -17.85 -11.76 -1.26
C ALA A 284 -16.37 -12.08 -1.23
N ALA A 285 -15.86 -12.73 -0.16
CA ALA A 285 -14.49 -13.17 -0.05
C ALA A 285 -14.05 -14.07 -1.21
N GLN A 286 -14.86 -15.09 -1.54
CA GLN A 286 -14.54 -16.01 -2.65
C GLN A 286 -14.55 -15.28 -4.01
N ARG A 287 -15.53 -14.41 -4.25
CA ARG A 287 -15.60 -13.59 -5.48
C ARG A 287 -14.40 -12.66 -5.61
N PHE A 288 -14.00 -12.05 -4.50
CA PHE A 288 -12.81 -11.18 -4.46
C PHE A 288 -11.54 -11.96 -4.78
N LEU A 289 -11.30 -13.12 -4.16
CA LEU A 289 -10.12 -13.95 -4.43
C LEU A 289 -10.05 -14.40 -5.89
N ALA A 290 -11.16 -14.84 -6.47
CA ALA A 290 -11.24 -15.20 -7.86
C ALA A 290 -10.93 -14.01 -8.78
N TRP A 291 -11.49 -12.84 -8.49
CA TRP A 291 -11.25 -11.62 -9.25
C TRP A 291 -9.80 -11.15 -9.13
N LEU A 292 -9.20 -11.22 -7.92
CA LEU A 292 -7.81 -10.83 -7.67
C LEU A 292 -6.82 -11.61 -8.54
N GLN A 293 -7.11 -12.86 -8.86
CA GLN A 293 -6.32 -13.69 -9.76
C GLN A 293 -6.68 -13.50 -11.24
N GLY A 294 -7.77 -12.81 -11.52
CA GLY A 294 -8.25 -12.55 -12.88
C GLY A 294 -7.43 -11.49 -13.62
N ALA A 295 -7.57 -11.47 -14.94
CA ALA A 295 -6.78 -10.64 -15.84
C ALA A 295 -6.84 -9.14 -15.50
N GLN A 296 -8.02 -8.64 -15.10
CA GLN A 296 -8.23 -7.22 -14.76
C GLN A 296 -7.42 -6.80 -13.53
N ALA A 297 -7.55 -7.52 -12.41
CA ALA A 297 -6.80 -7.20 -11.20
C ALA A 297 -5.29 -7.37 -11.42
N GLN A 298 -4.89 -8.40 -12.14
CA GLN A 298 -3.50 -8.64 -12.50
C GLN A 298 -2.92 -7.54 -13.39
N ALA A 299 -3.71 -6.97 -14.32
CA ALA A 299 -3.28 -5.82 -15.11
C ALA A 299 -3.08 -4.57 -14.25
N ILE A 300 -3.99 -4.32 -13.29
CA ILE A 300 -3.85 -3.23 -12.32
C ILE A 300 -2.58 -3.42 -11.49
N LEU A 301 -2.38 -4.60 -10.92
CA LEU A 301 -1.18 -4.91 -10.12
C LEU A 301 0.11 -4.66 -10.90
N ARG A 302 0.20 -5.11 -12.17
CA ARG A 302 1.37 -4.83 -13.03
C ARG A 302 1.57 -3.33 -13.23
N GLY A 303 0.51 -2.56 -13.42
CA GLY A 303 0.58 -1.09 -13.52
C GLY A 303 1.17 -0.40 -12.29
N PHE A 304 1.08 -1.04 -11.12
CA PHE A 304 1.69 -0.59 -9.86
C PHE A 304 3.04 -1.25 -9.57
N GLY A 305 3.63 -1.95 -10.53
CA GLY A 305 4.96 -2.54 -10.39
C GLY A 305 5.01 -3.90 -9.68
N TYR A 306 3.87 -4.56 -9.50
CA TYR A 306 3.83 -5.94 -9.03
C TYR A 306 4.15 -6.90 -10.18
N ASP A 307 4.93 -7.93 -9.89
CA ASP A 307 5.15 -9.03 -10.82
C ASP A 307 4.15 -10.17 -10.56
N PRO A 308 3.90 -11.04 -11.55
CA PRO A 308 3.16 -12.28 -11.34
C PRO A 308 3.80 -13.13 -10.23
N PRO A 309 3.05 -14.00 -9.53
CA PRO A 309 3.56 -14.79 -8.41
C PRO A 309 4.65 -15.81 -8.81
N GLY A 310 4.87 -16.01 -10.11
CA GLY A 310 5.81 -17.00 -10.63
C GLY A 310 5.38 -18.42 -10.26
N GLY A 311 6.35 -19.28 -9.94
CA GLY A 311 6.12 -20.66 -9.51
C GLY A 311 5.81 -20.81 -8.00
N ALA A 312 5.42 -19.75 -7.30
CA ALA A 312 5.10 -19.83 -5.88
C ALA A 312 3.89 -20.76 -5.64
N ALA A 313 4.05 -21.72 -4.74
CA ALA A 313 2.99 -22.66 -4.39
C ALA A 313 1.98 -22.04 -3.41
N PRO A 314 0.70 -22.46 -3.45
CA PRO A 314 -0.25 -22.17 -2.40
C PRO A 314 0.25 -22.68 -1.03
N LEU A 315 -0.14 -22.00 0.04
CA LEU A 315 0.11 -22.44 1.41
C LEU A 315 -1.14 -23.15 1.93
N ALA A 316 -0.96 -24.26 2.58
CA ALA A 316 -2.02 -24.99 3.30
C ALA A 316 -1.84 -24.85 4.83
N ALA A 317 -2.94 -25.06 5.56
CA ALA A 317 -2.97 -25.09 7.02
C ALA A 317 -2.20 -26.30 7.58
#